data_290e8f54a2dfc44cfcfd8305a5eb656a
#
_entry.id   290e8f54a2dfc44cfcfd8305a5eb656a
#
_cell.length_a   1.000
_cell.length_b   1.000
_cell.length_c   1.000
_cell.angle_alpha   90.00
_cell.angle_beta   90.00
_cell.angle_gamma   90.00
#
_symmetry.space_group_name_H-M   'P 1'
#
loop_
_entity.id
_entity.type
_entity.pdbx_description
1 polymer ?
#
loop_
_entity_poly.entity_id
_entity_poly.type
_entity_poly.pdbx_seq_one_letter_code
_entity_poly.pdbx_strand_id
1 'polypeptide(L)'
;MHTAYIGSSNLSKSAQTDGLEWNMRVTSVENPHIIKTALATFSLYWNSPNFEDFRLGGIEKFQQELHRNTFKGKSDTFVYQRYSLLPHQKQILDKLKVEREECGNFRNLVVAATGTGKTVISAFDYQAFCQKQKGAGLTSRILFTAHREEILRQSLHTYRSVLQDANFGTLWVGNEAPQTEADYAHLFVSISMFNSRFEALFSQLPADYYDYIVIDEAHHSQADSYRKLFSHFHPQLLIGLTATPERMDGKDLRPDFGGRISAEIRLPQALQAGLLTPFQYLCVTDDTDLSDDSLWNGQRYVIDRLADKLCVPERAQRVVDALHRYLADEYTCRALCFCVNKKHADFMASQLQKYGFSAQSLTSDTPQPQRKQLATDLRNGLVHYLCVVDIFNEGVDIPEVDTVLFLRPTDSLTIFLQQLGRGLRLSPGKTELTVLDFVAQAHKKYDFASKFRALTLRPEKNIAQQITNGFTCLLYTS
;
A
#
# COMPACT_ATOMS: atom_id res chain seq x y z
N MET A 1 28.39 41.59 -13.38
CA MET A 1 27.16 40.94 -13.88
C MET A 1 27.00 39.63 -13.10
N HIS A 2 25.84 39.43 -12.44
CA HIS A 2 25.55 38.21 -11.74
C HIS A 2 24.57 37.37 -12.54
N THR A 3 24.77 36.06 -12.52
CA THR A 3 23.89 35.08 -13.19
C THR A 3 23.52 34.00 -12.19
N ALA A 4 22.23 33.64 -12.14
CA ALA A 4 21.71 32.51 -11.40
C ALA A 4 21.05 31.51 -12.36
N TYR A 5 21.16 30.24 -12.05
CA TYR A 5 20.45 29.16 -12.72
C TYR A 5 19.41 28.60 -11.74
N ILE A 6 18.16 28.63 -12.14
CA ILE A 6 17.03 28.14 -11.35
C ILE A 6 16.42 26.97 -12.10
N GLY A 7 16.39 25.79 -11.49
CA GLY A 7 15.89 24.61 -12.16
C GLY A 7 15.86 23.38 -11.25
N SER A 8 15.50 22.24 -11.83
CA SER A 8 15.36 20.97 -11.16
C SER A 8 16.66 20.15 -11.13
N SER A 9 17.69 20.55 -11.88
CA SER A 9 18.93 19.78 -12.00
C SER A 9 19.69 19.67 -10.67
N ASN A 10 20.15 18.49 -10.39
CA ASN A 10 21.01 18.18 -9.24
C ASN A 10 22.39 17.70 -9.73
N LEU A 11 23.32 17.49 -8.82
CA LEU A 11 24.67 17.01 -9.15
C LEU A 11 24.77 15.49 -9.36
N SER A 12 23.65 14.78 -9.51
CA SER A 12 23.68 13.35 -9.78
C SER A 12 24.12 13.06 -11.21
N LYS A 13 24.73 11.90 -11.41
CA LYS A 13 25.18 11.46 -12.74
C LYS A 13 23.99 11.37 -13.72
N SER A 14 22.85 10.86 -13.29
CA SER A 14 21.64 10.75 -14.11
C SER A 14 21.11 12.12 -14.56
N ALA A 15 21.12 13.12 -13.68
CA ALA A 15 20.70 14.48 -14.04
C ALA A 15 21.65 15.16 -15.03
N GLN A 16 22.94 14.77 -15.04
CA GLN A 16 23.96 15.35 -15.91
C GLN A 16 24.10 14.64 -17.27
N THR A 17 23.68 13.36 -17.35
CA THR A 17 23.92 12.53 -18.56
C THR A 17 22.62 12.15 -19.29
N ASP A 18 21.58 11.75 -18.58
CA ASP A 18 20.40 11.08 -19.17
C ASP A 18 19.06 11.75 -18.79
N GLY A 19 19.07 12.69 -17.84
CA GLY A 19 17.88 13.37 -17.35
C GLY A 19 17.46 14.56 -18.22
N LEU A 20 16.17 14.70 -18.50
CA LEU A 20 15.60 15.92 -19.05
C LEU A 20 15.42 16.94 -17.91
N GLU A 21 16.37 17.85 -17.78
CA GLU A 21 16.39 18.87 -16.74
C GLU A 21 16.12 20.24 -17.34
N TRP A 22 15.27 21.02 -16.69
CA TRP A 22 14.96 22.38 -17.10
C TRP A 22 15.67 23.37 -16.17
N ASN A 23 16.54 24.19 -16.74
CA ASN A 23 17.22 25.27 -16.04
C ASN A 23 16.91 26.60 -16.71
N MET A 24 16.40 27.53 -15.93
CA MET A 24 16.20 28.91 -16.37
C MET A 24 17.41 29.74 -15.96
N ARG A 25 18.10 30.35 -16.92
CA ARG A 25 19.16 31.31 -16.67
C ARG A 25 18.56 32.69 -16.40
N VAL A 26 18.91 33.28 -15.28
CA VAL A 26 18.46 34.62 -14.86
C VAL A 26 19.67 35.52 -14.67
N THR A 27 19.66 36.70 -15.22
CA THR A 27 20.77 37.66 -15.12
C THR A 27 20.37 38.90 -14.33
N SER A 28 21.36 39.56 -13.71
CA SER A 28 21.13 40.83 -12.99
C SER A 28 20.73 41.98 -13.89
N VAL A 29 20.86 41.82 -15.19
CA VAL A 29 20.44 42.83 -16.20
C VAL A 29 18.97 42.69 -16.54
N GLU A 30 18.52 41.42 -16.76
CA GLU A 30 17.15 41.13 -17.19
C GLU A 30 16.17 41.07 -16.01
N ASN A 31 16.64 40.51 -14.87
CA ASN A 31 15.81 40.27 -13.70
C ASN A 31 16.55 40.63 -12.39
N PRO A 32 16.85 41.92 -12.15
CA PRO A 32 17.68 42.37 -11.03
C PRO A 32 17.05 42.01 -9.64
N HIS A 33 15.74 42.03 -9.53
CA HIS A 33 15.05 41.69 -8.29
C HIS A 33 15.19 40.19 -7.92
N ILE A 34 15.14 39.29 -8.90
CA ILE A 34 15.32 37.85 -8.66
C ILE A 34 16.75 37.56 -8.21
N ILE A 35 17.72 38.17 -8.86
CA ILE A 35 19.14 38.01 -8.46
C ILE A 35 19.37 38.59 -7.09
N LYS A 36 18.80 39.75 -6.74
CA LYS A 36 18.91 40.35 -5.41
C LYS A 36 18.31 39.45 -4.32
N THR A 37 17.14 38.88 -4.58
CA THR A 37 16.50 37.91 -3.67
C THR A 37 17.36 36.65 -3.50
N ALA A 38 17.85 36.09 -4.60
CA ALA A 38 18.71 34.90 -4.57
C ALA A 38 20.00 35.14 -3.76
N LEU A 39 20.65 36.29 -3.95
CA LEU A 39 21.85 36.67 -3.19
C LEU A 39 21.53 36.87 -1.70
N ALA A 40 20.44 37.52 -1.35
CA ALA A 40 20.01 37.70 0.03
C ALA A 40 19.72 36.35 0.71
N THR A 41 18.98 35.46 0.03
CA THR A 41 18.68 34.11 0.51
C THR A 41 19.94 33.26 0.68
N PHE A 42 20.86 33.32 -0.29
CA PHE A 42 22.15 32.65 -0.20
C PHE A 42 22.97 33.14 0.99
N SER A 43 23.06 34.47 1.18
CA SER A 43 23.77 35.07 2.31
C SER A 43 23.15 34.68 3.66
N LEU A 44 21.83 34.57 3.72
CA LEU A 44 21.11 34.12 4.92
C LEU A 44 21.45 32.67 5.25
N TYR A 45 21.46 31.80 4.25
CA TYR A 45 21.82 30.39 4.44
C TYR A 45 23.31 30.25 4.78
N TRP A 46 24.20 30.95 4.06
CA TRP A 46 25.63 30.90 4.26
C TRP A 46 26.06 31.31 5.67
N ASN A 47 25.37 32.26 6.25
CA ASN A 47 25.64 32.72 7.62
C ASN A 47 24.79 32.02 8.69
N SER A 48 23.97 31.05 8.32
CA SER A 48 23.17 30.30 9.26
C SER A 48 24.02 29.30 10.05
N PRO A 49 23.83 29.18 11.38
CA PRO A 49 24.55 28.20 12.21
C PRO A 49 24.25 26.74 11.82
N ASN A 50 23.25 26.50 10.95
CA ASN A 50 22.94 25.18 10.43
C ASN A 50 23.81 24.75 9.25
N PHE A 51 24.70 25.64 8.75
CA PHE A 51 25.63 25.35 7.68
C PHE A 51 27.06 25.48 8.19
N GLU A 52 27.88 24.48 7.92
CA GLU A 52 29.30 24.47 8.27
C GLU A 52 30.18 24.74 7.03
N ASP A 53 31.29 25.47 7.20
CA ASP A 53 32.24 25.69 6.12
C ASP A 53 32.99 24.37 5.81
N PHE A 54 32.77 23.88 4.61
CA PHE A 54 33.36 22.64 4.12
C PHE A 54 34.90 22.67 4.07
N ARG A 55 35.53 23.85 4.01
CA ARG A 55 36.99 24.03 3.90
C ARG A 55 37.70 23.84 5.25
N LEU A 56 37.05 23.96 6.37
CA LEU A 56 37.65 23.86 7.71
C LEU A 56 37.46 22.45 8.32
N GLY A 57 38.00 21.42 7.68
CA GLY A 57 37.89 20.02 8.18
C GLY A 57 36.60 19.31 7.81
N GLY A 58 35.77 19.91 6.98
CA GLY A 58 34.46 19.36 6.58
C GLY A 58 34.55 18.10 5.71
N ILE A 59 35.69 17.87 5.01
CA ILE A 59 35.84 16.69 4.14
C ILE A 59 35.81 15.39 4.95
N GLU A 60 36.54 15.33 6.05
CA GLU A 60 36.60 14.14 6.90
C GLU A 60 35.23 13.89 7.59
N LYS A 61 34.62 14.96 8.10
CA LYS A 61 33.31 14.91 8.72
C LYS A 61 32.23 14.50 7.70
N PHE A 62 32.27 15.07 6.50
CA PHE A 62 31.39 14.71 5.39
C PHE A 62 31.60 13.26 4.93
N GLN A 63 32.84 12.79 4.88
CA GLN A 63 33.14 11.38 4.58
C GLN A 63 32.66 10.45 5.70
N GLN A 64 32.80 10.83 6.97
CA GLN A 64 32.26 10.07 8.10
C GLN A 64 30.73 10.02 8.06
N GLU A 65 30.06 11.12 7.77
CA GLU A 65 28.61 11.18 7.62
C GLU A 65 28.15 10.41 6.36
N LEU A 66 28.88 10.48 5.26
CA LEU A 66 28.64 9.63 4.08
C LEU A 66 28.81 8.15 4.44
N HIS A 67 29.85 7.78 5.20
CA HIS A 67 30.06 6.40 5.64
C HIS A 67 29.00 5.92 6.65
N ARG A 68 28.50 6.79 7.52
CA ARG A 68 27.36 6.50 8.40
C ARG A 68 26.07 6.29 7.61
N ASN A 69 25.90 7.06 6.54
CA ASN A 69 24.70 7.03 5.68
C ASN A 69 24.81 6.03 4.50
N THR A 70 26.01 5.44 4.26
CA THR A 70 26.17 4.36 3.28
C THR A 70 25.84 3.03 3.97
N PHE A 71 24.70 2.46 3.63
CA PHE A 71 24.32 1.12 4.05
C PHE A 71 25.42 0.11 3.73
N LYS A 72 25.82 -0.70 4.69
CA LYS A 72 26.54 -1.94 4.45
C LYS A 72 25.63 -2.89 3.66
N GLY A 73 25.71 -2.85 2.36
CA GLY A 73 25.02 -3.78 1.47
C GLY A 73 24.13 -3.10 0.42
N LYS A 74 24.66 -3.01 -0.79
CA LYS A 74 24.06 -2.56 -2.06
C LYS A 74 23.57 -1.10 -2.11
N SER A 75 24.17 -0.37 -3.02
CA SER A 75 24.00 1.06 -3.32
C SER A 75 22.58 1.43 -3.76
N ASP A 76 21.64 1.49 -2.83
CA ASP A 76 20.44 2.27 -3.06
C ASP A 76 20.58 3.56 -2.23
N THR A 77 20.84 4.65 -2.91
CA THR A 77 20.83 5.98 -2.32
C THR A 77 19.43 6.21 -1.77
N PHE A 78 19.28 6.33 -0.43
CA PHE A 78 17.99 6.57 0.18
C PHE A 78 17.53 7.98 -0.20
N VAL A 79 16.48 8.05 -1.01
CA VAL A 79 15.84 9.31 -1.38
C VAL A 79 14.68 9.56 -0.43
N TYR A 80 14.78 10.62 0.38
CA TYR A 80 13.68 11.04 1.25
C TYR A 80 12.49 11.48 0.42
N GLN A 81 11.40 10.74 0.50
CA GLN A 81 10.13 11.22 -0.01
C GLN A 81 9.53 12.21 1.00
N ARG A 82 9.29 13.45 0.56
CA ARG A 82 8.69 14.46 1.42
C ARG A 82 7.21 14.15 1.61
N TYR A 83 6.85 13.65 2.77
CA TYR A 83 5.45 13.44 3.17
C TYR A 83 4.90 14.70 3.85
N SER A 84 3.71 15.11 3.45
CA SER A 84 2.89 16.08 4.17
C SER A 84 1.56 15.42 4.50
N LEU A 85 1.03 15.67 5.69
CA LEU A 85 -0.26 15.13 6.10
C LEU A 85 -1.39 15.75 5.26
N LEU A 86 -2.15 14.88 4.65
CA LEU A 86 -3.39 15.23 3.97
C LEU A 86 -4.50 15.54 5.01
N PRO A 87 -5.54 16.33 4.67
CA PRO A 87 -6.58 16.73 5.62
C PRO A 87 -7.23 15.56 6.36
N HIS A 88 -7.57 14.47 5.66
CA HIS A 88 -8.17 13.26 6.26
C HIS A 88 -7.21 12.54 7.21
N GLN A 89 -5.91 12.55 6.92
CA GLN A 89 -4.90 11.93 7.79
C GLN A 89 -4.76 12.74 9.09
N LYS A 90 -4.80 14.06 9.02
CA LYS A 90 -4.86 14.93 10.20
C LYS A 90 -6.09 14.64 11.06
N GLN A 91 -7.27 14.52 10.43
CA GLN A 91 -8.52 14.18 11.15
C GLN A 91 -8.41 12.83 11.85
N ILE A 92 -7.77 11.83 11.24
CA ILE A 92 -7.54 10.52 11.88
C ILE A 92 -6.61 10.68 13.09
N LEU A 93 -5.51 11.42 12.96
CA LEU A 93 -4.58 11.69 14.05
C LEU A 93 -5.24 12.45 15.20
N ASP A 94 -6.09 13.44 14.90
CA ASP A 94 -6.87 14.19 15.89
C ASP A 94 -7.82 13.26 16.66
N LYS A 95 -8.52 12.35 15.96
CA LYS A 95 -9.37 11.33 16.59
C LYS A 95 -8.56 10.40 17.51
N LEU A 96 -7.39 9.93 17.07
CA LEU A 96 -6.51 9.11 17.89
C LEU A 96 -6.06 9.85 19.16
N LYS A 97 -5.78 11.15 19.05
CA LYS A 97 -5.46 11.97 20.19
C LYS A 97 -6.60 12.05 21.20
N VAL A 98 -7.82 12.31 20.74
CA VAL A 98 -9.03 12.32 21.59
C VAL A 98 -9.25 10.95 22.26
N GLU A 99 -9.14 9.84 21.51
CA GLU A 99 -9.26 8.49 22.04
C GLU A 99 -8.31 8.22 23.21
N ARG A 100 -7.10 8.76 23.16
CA ARG A 100 -6.06 8.56 24.17
C ARG A 100 -6.22 9.52 25.35
N GLU A 101 -6.40 10.81 25.08
CA GLU A 101 -6.39 11.85 26.09
C GLU A 101 -7.71 11.94 26.87
N GLU A 102 -8.85 11.75 26.18
CA GLU A 102 -10.18 11.88 26.81
C GLU A 102 -10.79 10.53 27.19
N CYS A 103 -10.57 9.48 26.37
CA CYS A 103 -11.17 8.18 26.59
C CYS A 103 -10.23 7.17 27.27
N GLY A 104 -8.94 7.49 27.44
CA GLY A 104 -7.96 6.56 28.02
C GLY A 104 -7.70 5.30 27.22
N ASN A 105 -8.06 5.31 25.91
CA ASN A 105 -7.87 4.15 25.03
C ASN A 105 -6.54 4.22 24.31
N PHE A 106 -5.56 3.44 24.74
CA PHE A 106 -4.22 3.36 24.18
C PHE A 106 -4.04 2.17 23.22
N ARG A 107 -5.10 1.41 22.95
CA ARG A 107 -5.15 0.31 21.99
C ARG A 107 -6.08 0.70 20.84
N ASN A 108 -5.53 1.30 19.80
CA ASN A 108 -6.31 1.96 18.77
C ASN A 108 -6.46 1.10 17.51
N LEU A 109 -7.68 0.98 16.98
CA LEU A 109 -7.97 0.39 15.68
C LEU A 109 -8.29 1.50 14.67
N VAL A 110 -7.47 1.60 13.62
CA VAL A 110 -7.70 2.50 12.48
C VAL A 110 -8.19 1.69 11.29
N VAL A 111 -9.42 1.95 10.87
CA VAL A 111 -10.02 1.35 9.68
C VAL A 111 -9.95 2.37 8.55
N ALA A 112 -9.08 2.13 7.57
CA ALA A 112 -8.87 3.07 6.48
C ALA A 112 -8.77 2.34 5.14
N ALA A 113 -9.50 2.81 4.13
CA ALA A 113 -9.51 2.22 2.80
C ALA A 113 -8.09 2.09 2.23
N THR A 114 -7.86 1.09 1.38
CA THR A 114 -6.59 0.93 0.68
C THR A 114 -6.29 2.17 -0.16
N GLY A 115 -5.06 2.66 -0.12
CA GLY A 115 -4.68 3.89 -0.85
C GLY A 115 -4.82 5.19 -0.07
N THR A 116 -5.41 5.21 1.14
CA THR A 116 -5.55 6.44 1.95
C THR A 116 -4.33 6.76 2.82
N GLY A 117 -3.28 5.94 2.77
CA GLY A 117 -2.01 6.21 3.45
C GLY A 117 -1.96 5.76 4.91
N LYS A 118 -2.48 4.57 5.26
CA LYS A 118 -2.44 3.98 6.60
C LYS A 118 -1.04 4.03 7.24
N THR A 119 -0.02 3.61 6.50
CA THR A 119 1.37 3.59 6.96
C THR A 119 1.90 5.01 7.24
N VAL A 120 1.51 6.00 6.41
CA VAL A 120 1.86 7.42 6.64
C VAL A 120 1.24 7.92 7.92
N ILE A 121 -0.04 7.60 8.19
CA ILE A 121 -0.72 7.95 9.44
C ILE A 121 0.04 7.40 10.65
N SER A 122 0.39 6.10 10.65
CA SER A 122 1.12 5.49 11.76
C SER A 122 2.54 6.06 11.94
N ALA A 123 3.20 6.43 10.85
CA ALA A 123 4.54 7.04 10.94
C ALA A 123 4.50 8.44 11.55
N PHE A 124 3.53 9.28 11.19
CA PHE A 124 3.35 10.60 11.83
C PHE A 124 2.86 10.48 13.27
N ASP A 125 2.01 9.49 13.57
CA ASP A 125 1.59 9.21 14.94
C ASP A 125 2.78 8.82 15.82
N TYR A 126 3.65 7.93 15.32
CA TYR A 126 4.88 7.56 15.99
C TYR A 126 5.86 8.74 16.13
N GLN A 127 5.98 9.59 15.12
CA GLN A 127 6.79 10.82 15.20
C GLN A 127 6.32 11.73 16.36
N ALA A 128 5.00 11.95 16.47
CA ALA A 128 4.42 12.74 17.56
C ALA A 128 4.66 12.07 18.94
N PHE A 129 4.53 10.73 18.99
CA PHE A 129 4.85 9.96 20.20
C PHE A 129 6.32 10.13 20.62
N CYS A 130 7.26 9.99 19.69
CA CYS A 130 8.69 10.21 19.96
C CYS A 130 8.98 11.62 20.45
N GLN A 131 8.35 12.64 19.87
CA GLN A 131 8.53 14.04 20.33
C GLN A 131 8.05 14.22 21.76
N LYS A 132 6.91 13.63 22.13
CA LYS A 132 6.38 13.66 23.50
C LYS A 132 7.33 12.95 24.47
N GLN A 133 7.82 11.77 24.15
CA GLN A 133 8.76 11.01 24.97
C GLN A 133 10.09 11.73 25.14
N LYS A 134 10.63 12.28 24.05
CA LYS A 134 11.87 13.08 24.11
C LYS A 134 11.74 14.31 25.01
N GLY A 135 10.57 14.97 24.99
CA GLY A 135 10.26 16.07 25.94
C GLY A 135 10.26 15.63 27.38
N ALA A 136 10.01 14.36 27.69
CA ALA A 136 10.10 13.74 29.00
C ALA A 136 11.49 13.11 29.32
N GLY A 137 12.48 13.25 28.42
CA GLY A 137 13.81 12.66 28.58
C GLY A 137 13.87 11.14 28.33
N LEU A 138 12.84 10.57 27.70
CA LEU A 138 12.71 9.14 27.43
C LEU A 138 13.03 8.82 25.96
N THR A 139 13.52 7.60 25.73
CA THR A 139 13.67 7.01 24.38
C THR A 139 12.43 6.20 24.04
N SER A 140 12.15 6.05 22.75
CA SER A 140 10.99 5.30 22.26
C SER A 140 11.45 4.10 21.45
N ARG A 141 10.87 2.93 21.70
CA ARG A 141 11.12 1.70 20.95
C ARG A 141 9.85 1.28 20.23
N ILE A 142 10.00 0.86 18.95
CA ILE A 142 8.86 0.43 18.12
C ILE A 142 9.03 -0.98 17.62
N LEU A 143 7.94 -1.76 17.66
CA LEU A 143 7.79 -3.00 16.93
C LEU A 143 6.73 -2.79 15.83
N PHE A 144 7.12 -2.92 14.58
CA PHE A 144 6.20 -2.90 13.44
C PHE A 144 6.05 -4.30 12.89
N THR A 145 4.80 -4.81 12.84
CA THR A 145 4.52 -6.15 12.32
C THR A 145 3.57 -6.09 11.14
N ALA A 146 3.85 -6.90 10.14
CA ALA A 146 2.98 -7.18 9.01
C ALA A 146 3.14 -8.64 8.60
N HIS A 147 2.28 -9.14 7.71
CA HIS A 147 2.39 -10.54 7.31
C HIS A 147 3.28 -10.75 6.07
N ARG A 148 3.65 -9.69 5.32
CA ARG A 148 4.52 -9.76 4.14
C ARG A 148 5.73 -8.85 4.23
N GLU A 149 6.84 -9.34 3.66
CA GLU A 149 8.11 -8.62 3.61
C GLU A 149 8.02 -7.31 2.82
N GLU A 150 7.30 -7.30 1.70
CA GLU A 150 7.15 -6.12 0.84
C GLU A 150 6.48 -4.96 1.60
N ILE A 151 5.48 -5.26 2.44
CA ILE A 151 4.82 -4.26 3.30
C ILE A 151 5.82 -3.71 4.31
N LEU A 152 6.61 -4.57 4.95
CA LEU A 152 7.62 -4.16 5.94
C LEU A 152 8.67 -3.24 5.30
N ARG A 153 9.18 -3.58 4.11
CA ARG A 153 10.14 -2.75 3.38
C ARG A 153 9.57 -1.38 3.02
N GLN A 154 8.35 -1.35 2.51
CA GLN A 154 7.66 -0.11 2.17
C GLN A 154 7.35 0.73 3.41
N SER A 155 6.93 0.09 4.50
CA SER A 155 6.64 0.77 5.76
C SER A 155 7.89 1.37 6.38
N LEU A 156 8.99 0.61 6.43
CA LEU A 156 10.27 1.12 6.92
C LEU A 156 10.75 2.33 6.10
N HIS A 157 10.63 2.27 4.76
CA HIS A 157 10.95 3.40 3.88
C HIS A 157 10.10 4.63 4.21
N THR A 158 8.79 4.45 4.44
CA THR A 158 7.88 5.53 4.85
C THR A 158 8.26 6.12 6.19
N TYR A 159 8.56 5.29 7.19
CA TYR A 159 9.01 5.75 8.51
C TYR A 159 10.31 6.54 8.43
N ARG A 160 11.31 6.05 7.71
CA ARG A 160 12.57 6.77 7.46
C ARG A 160 12.33 8.13 6.83
N SER A 161 11.45 8.20 5.86
CA SER A 161 11.11 9.45 5.18
C SER A 161 10.36 10.44 6.07
N VAL A 162 9.39 9.98 6.87
CA VAL A 162 8.63 10.83 7.80
C VAL A 162 9.49 11.31 8.96
N LEU A 163 10.33 10.43 9.53
CA LEU A 163 11.23 10.75 10.62
C LEU A 163 12.47 11.51 10.17
N GLN A 164 12.72 11.55 8.85
CA GLN A 164 13.93 12.13 8.22
C GLN A 164 15.22 11.50 8.76
N ASP A 165 15.18 10.18 9.00
CA ASP A 165 16.31 9.39 9.44
C ASP A 165 16.48 8.15 8.57
N ALA A 166 17.49 8.15 7.68
CA ALA A 166 17.79 7.05 6.77
C ALA A 166 18.22 5.77 7.50
N ASN A 167 18.74 5.90 8.72
CA ASN A 167 19.23 4.78 9.51
C ASN A 167 18.19 4.26 10.50
N PHE A 168 17.01 4.89 10.54
CA PHE A 168 15.94 4.45 11.43
C PHE A 168 15.50 3.03 11.11
N GLY A 169 15.44 2.21 12.14
CA GLY A 169 14.79 0.91 12.14
C GLY A 169 15.55 -0.19 11.38
N THR A 170 15.41 -1.38 11.91
CA THR A 170 15.97 -2.63 11.37
C THR A 170 14.87 -3.46 10.74
N LEU A 171 15.10 -3.89 9.49
CA LEU A 171 14.22 -4.82 8.81
C LEU A 171 14.72 -6.25 9.01
N TRP A 172 13.93 -7.07 9.70
CA TRP A 172 14.25 -8.47 9.84
C TRP A 172 13.45 -9.34 8.86
N VAL A 173 14.14 -9.74 7.80
CA VAL A 173 13.66 -10.66 6.77
C VAL A 173 14.72 -11.71 6.49
N GLY A 174 14.33 -12.95 6.29
CA GLY A 174 15.28 -14.05 6.09
C GLY A 174 15.86 -14.60 7.39
N ASN A 175 17.01 -15.29 7.30
CA ASN A 175 17.56 -16.08 8.41
C ASN A 175 18.48 -15.30 9.36
N GLU A 176 18.96 -14.13 8.99
CA GLU A 176 19.88 -13.32 9.78
C GLU A 176 19.09 -12.51 10.82
N ALA A 177 19.22 -12.90 12.08
CA ALA A 177 18.62 -12.16 13.19
C ALA A 177 19.38 -10.85 13.45
N PRO A 178 18.70 -9.79 13.96
CA PRO A 178 19.36 -8.62 14.52
C PRO A 178 20.42 -9.03 15.55
N GLN A 179 21.59 -8.40 15.50
CA GLN A 179 22.75 -8.84 16.30
C GLN A 179 23.00 -8.00 17.55
N THR A 180 22.51 -6.76 17.53
CA THR A 180 22.73 -5.81 18.61
C THR A 180 21.42 -5.39 19.27
N GLU A 181 21.47 -4.94 20.53
CA GLU A 181 20.28 -4.41 21.20
C GLU A 181 19.68 -3.20 20.44
N ALA A 182 20.49 -2.38 19.81
CA ALA A 182 20.06 -1.27 18.98
C ALA A 182 19.23 -1.72 17.78
N ASP A 183 19.52 -2.89 17.20
CA ASP A 183 18.77 -3.46 16.06
C ASP A 183 17.35 -3.87 16.47
N TYR A 184 17.14 -4.24 17.75
CA TYR A 184 15.82 -4.60 18.27
C TYR A 184 14.99 -3.38 18.67
N ALA A 185 15.61 -2.23 18.93
CA ALA A 185 14.91 -1.05 19.43
C ALA A 185 13.84 -0.53 18.48
N HIS A 186 14.08 -0.60 17.16
CA HIS A 186 13.14 -0.16 16.12
C HIS A 186 13.01 -1.26 15.07
N LEU A 187 12.21 -2.28 15.37
CA LEU A 187 12.19 -3.53 14.60
C LEU A 187 10.97 -3.61 13.68
N PHE A 188 11.23 -3.92 12.40
CA PHE A 188 10.24 -4.25 11.38
C PHE A 188 10.36 -5.74 11.04
N VAL A 189 9.38 -6.56 11.43
CA VAL A 189 9.44 -8.01 11.33
C VAL A 189 8.10 -8.61 10.93
N SER A 190 8.13 -9.71 10.14
CA SER A 190 6.88 -10.40 9.82
C SER A 190 6.34 -11.15 11.04
N ILE A 191 5.00 -11.21 11.16
CA ILE A 191 4.37 -11.92 12.29
C ILE A 191 4.71 -13.40 12.30
N SER A 192 4.94 -14.02 11.15
CA SER A 192 5.40 -15.41 11.04
C SER A 192 6.80 -15.58 11.59
N MET A 193 7.72 -14.66 11.27
CA MET A 193 9.08 -14.65 11.82
C MET A 193 9.06 -14.37 13.32
N PHE A 194 8.29 -13.39 13.77
CA PHE A 194 8.09 -13.10 15.19
C PHE A 194 7.68 -14.37 15.96
N ASN A 195 6.65 -15.08 15.49
CA ASN A 195 6.15 -16.28 16.13
C ASN A 195 7.17 -17.44 16.13
N SER A 196 7.90 -17.62 15.02
CA SER A 196 8.91 -18.68 14.90
C SER A 196 10.12 -18.46 15.82
N ARG A 197 10.43 -17.22 16.15
CA ARG A 197 11.56 -16.82 16.98
C ARG A 197 11.13 -16.39 18.40
N PHE A 198 9.86 -16.50 18.73
CA PHE A 198 9.31 -16.00 19.98
C PHE A 198 10.02 -16.59 21.20
N GLU A 199 10.06 -17.91 21.32
CA GLU A 199 10.65 -18.59 22.48
C GLU A 199 12.16 -18.38 22.60
N ALA A 200 12.85 -18.25 21.48
CA ALA A 200 14.30 -18.10 21.47
C ALA A 200 14.79 -16.68 21.75
N LEU A 201 13.97 -15.67 21.39
CA LEU A 201 14.42 -14.27 21.41
C LEU A 201 13.43 -13.34 22.09
N PHE A 202 12.19 -13.25 21.58
CA PHE A 202 11.24 -12.23 22.04
C PHE A 202 10.71 -12.47 23.45
N SER A 203 10.60 -13.73 23.90
CA SER A 203 10.18 -14.06 25.27
C SER A 203 11.20 -13.65 26.33
N GLN A 204 12.45 -13.38 25.93
CA GLN A 204 13.51 -12.92 26.81
C GLN A 204 13.52 -11.38 26.98
N LEU A 205 12.84 -10.65 26.11
CA LEU A 205 12.71 -9.21 26.24
C LEU A 205 11.69 -8.87 27.34
N PRO A 206 11.88 -7.76 28.09
CA PRO A 206 10.89 -7.29 29.05
C PRO A 206 9.51 -7.03 28.39
N ALA A 207 8.44 -7.20 29.14
CA ALA A 207 7.08 -7.00 28.65
C ALA A 207 6.82 -5.56 28.18
N ASP A 208 7.52 -4.59 28.72
CA ASP A 208 7.49 -3.16 28.39
C ASP A 208 8.63 -2.73 27.45
N TYR A 209 9.32 -3.70 26.81
CA TYR A 209 10.46 -3.38 25.95
C TYR A 209 10.07 -2.47 24.77
N TYR A 210 8.92 -2.70 24.13
CA TYR A 210 8.40 -1.85 23.07
C TYR A 210 7.36 -0.88 23.64
N ASP A 211 7.62 0.42 23.48
CA ASP A 211 6.69 1.47 23.88
C ASP A 211 5.53 1.62 22.89
N TYR A 212 5.81 1.32 21.64
CA TYR A 212 4.88 1.50 20.53
C TYR A 212 4.85 0.24 19.65
N ILE A 213 3.67 -0.31 19.44
CA ILE A 213 3.49 -1.49 18.55
C ILE A 213 2.50 -1.15 17.45
N VAL A 214 2.90 -1.47 16.21
CA VAL A 214 2.05 -1.36 15.00
C VAL A 214 1.78 -2.73 14.43
N ILE A 215 0.51 -2.99 14.16
CA ILE A 215 0.05 -4.19 13.44
C ILE A 215 -0.58 -3.71 12.14
N ASP A 216 0.13 -3.88 11.03
CA ASP A 216 -0.42 -3.56 9.71
C ASP A 216 -1.16 -4.75 9.13
N GLU A 217 -2.23 -4.46 8.37
CA GLU A 217 -3.20 -5.42 7.86
C GLU A 217 -3.73 -6.36 8.97
N ALA A 218 -4.20 -5.74 10.07
CA ALA A 218 -4.61 -6.42 11.30
C ALA A 218 -5.69 -7.49 11.07
N HIS A 219 -6.47 -7.42 9.97
CA HIS A 219 -7.47 -8.43 9.61
C HIS A 219 -6.88 -9.81 9.24
N HIS A 220 -5.59 -9.88 8.88
CA HIS A 220 -4.87 -11.15 8.71
C HIS A 220 -4.50 -11.80 10.04
N SER A 221 -4.74 -11.14 11.16
CA SER A 221 -4.52 -11.71 12.47
C SER A 221 -5.45 -12.90 12.70
N GLN A 222 -4.99 -14.12 12.39
CA GLN A 222 -5.58 -15.27 13.03
C GLN A 222 -5.36 -15.10 14.53
N ALA A 223 -6.39 -15.34 15.34
CA ALA A 223 -6.34 -15.13 16.79
C ALA A 223 -5.08 -15.71 17.45
N ASP A 224 -4.57 -16.81 16.91
CA ASP A 224 -3.38 -17.49 17.41
C ASP A 224 -2.06 -16.82 16.98
N SER A 225 -2.01 -16.17 15.82
CA SER A 225 -0.77 -15.55 15.31
C SER A 225 -0.32 -14.34 16.13
N TYR A 226 -1.24 -13.54 16.66
CA TYR A 226 -0.92 -12.37 17.47
C TYR A 226 -1.08 -12.61 18.97
N ARG A 227 -1.55 -13.81 19.39
CA ARG A 227 -1.75 -14.14 20.81
C ARG A 227 -0.46 -13.98 21.61
N LYS A 228 0.66 -14.50 21.10
CA LYS A 228 1.97 -14.38 21.75
C LYS A 228 2.38 -12.93 21.93
N LEU A 229 2.17 -12.10 20.92
CA LEU A 229 2.47 -10.67 20.97
C LEU A 229 1.61 -9.97 22.04
N PHE A 230 0.29 -10.15 22.02
CA PHE A 230 -0.64 -9.52 22.96
C PHE A 230 -0.50 -9.99 24.39
N SER A 231 -0.10 -11.25 24.61
CA SER A 231 0.09 -11.82 25.95
C SER A 231 1.41 -11.44 26.59
N HIS A 232 2.45 -11.16 25.79
CA HIS A 232 3.79 -10.90 26.29
C HIS A 232 4.08 -9.41 26.39
N PHE A 233 3.82 -8.62 25.33
CA PHE A 233 4.16 -7.20 25.31
C PHE A 233 3.02 -6.30 25.78
N HIS A 234 3.39 -5.30 26.60
CA HIS A 234 2.49 -4.31 27.18
C HIS A 234 2.94 -2.91 26.78
N PRO A 235 2.77 -2.53 25.50
CA PRO A 235 3.22 -1.23 25.00
C PRO A 235 2.39 -0.08 25.61
N GLN A 236 2.97 1.10 25.64
CA GLN A 236 2.24 2.34 25.97
C GLN A 236 1.18 2.64 24.89
N LEU A 237 1.49 2.32 23.61
CA LEU A 237 0.56 2.46 22.49
C LEU A 237 0.57 1.24 21.60
N LEU A 238 -0.62 0.72 21.31
CA LEU A 238 -0.85 -0.30 20.30
C LEU A 238 -1.76 0.26 19.21
N ILE A 239 -1.34 0.20 17.95
CA ILE A 239 -2.16 0.61 16.81
C ILE A 239 -2.33 -0.55 15.82
N GLY A 240 -3.58 -0.86 15.49
CA GLY A 240 -3.94 -1.77 14.41
C GLY A 240 -4.39 -0.98 13.19
N LEU A 241 -3.83 -1.29 12.04
CA LEU A 241 -4.18 -0.70 10.75
C LEU A 241 -4.88 -1.75 9.90
N THR A 242 -6.03 -1.43 9.32
CA THR A 242 -6.75 -2.35 8.44
C THR A 242 -7.62 -1.60 7.44
N ALA A 243 -7.95 -2.24 6.31
CA ALA A 243 -8.97 -1.75 5.39
C ALA A 243 -10.39 -2.22 5.79
N THR A 244 -10.49 -3.32 6.55
CA THR A 244 -11.74 -3.93 7.00
C THR A 244 -11.66 -4.24 8.48
N PRO A 245 -12.71 -3.92 9.28
CA PRO A 245 -12.71 -4.22 10.71
C PRO A 245 -13.00 -5.69 11.03
N GLU A 246 -13.47 -6.45 10.04
CA GLU A 246 -13.75 -7.87 10.15
C GLU A 246 -12.50 -8.70 9.82
N ARG A 247 -12.25 -9.75 10.57
CA ARG A 247 -11.18 -10.72 10.30
C ARG A 247 -11.54 -11.62 9.12
N MET A 248 -10.56 -12.25 8.51
CA MET A 248 -10.79 -13.24 7.44
C MET A 248 -11.59 -14.47 7.92
N ASP A 249 -11.55 -14.79 9.22
CA ASP A 249 -12.37 -15.84 9.86
C ASP A 249 -13.77 -15.34 10.28
N GLY A 250 -14.14 -14.12 9.92
CA GLY A 250 -15.41 -13.49 10.25
C GLY A 250 -15.51 -12.95 11.70
N LYS A 251 -14.43 -13.04 12.49
CA LYS A 251 -14.42 -12.51 13.85
C LYS A 251 -14.07 -11.03 13.86
N ASP A 252 -14.53 -10.36 14.90
CA ASP A 252 -14.31 -8.93 15.11
C ASP A 252 -12.92 -8.65 15.68
N LEU A 253 -12.26 -7.63 15.15
CA LEU A 253 -10.96 -7.13 15.64
C LEU A 253 -11.06 -6.24 16.86
N ARG A 254 -12.23 -5.59 17.06
CA ARG A 254 -12.40 -4.58 18.10
C ARG A 254 -11.99 -5.03 19.51
N PRO A 255 -12.26 -6.27 19.95
CA PRO A 255 -11.87 -6.71 21.30
C PRO A 255 -10.36 -6.60 21.57
N ASP A 256 -9.52 -6.78 20.55
CA ASP A 256 -8.06 -6.68 20.69
C ASP A 256 -7.57 -5.22 20.76
N PHE A 257 -8.43 -4.26 20.36
CA PHE A 257 -8.11 -2.83 20.24
C PHE A 257 -9.10 -1.94 21.03
N GLY A 258 -9.28 -2.22 22.32
CA GLY A 258 -10.10 -1.38 23.21
C GLY A 258 -11.61 -1.46 22.95
N GLY A 259 -12.09 -2.48 22.25
CA GLY A 259 -13.50 -2.76 22.03
C GLY A 259 -14.19 -1.91 20.96
N ARG A 260 -13.49 -0.99 20.29
CA ARG A 260 -14.05 -0.06 19.32
C ARG A 260 -13.08 0.33 18.20
N ILE A 261 -13.61 0.94 17.14
CA ILE A 261 -12.83 1.58 16.09
C ILE A 261 -12.50 3.00 16.56
N SER A 262 -11.20 3.32 16.67
CA SER A 262 -10.73 4.63 17.12
C SER A 262 -10.87 5.71 16.04
N ALA A 263 -10.59 5.32 14.79
CA ALA A 263 -10.79 6.21 13.65
C ALA A 263 -11.10 5.40 12.40
N GLU A 264 -11.97 5.93 11.53
CA GLU A 264 -12.28 5.27 10.26
C GLU A 264 -12.45 6.24 9.10
N ILE A 265 -12.04 5.76 7.93
CA ILE A 265 -12.38 6.30 6.62
C ILE A 265 -12.57 5.14 5.64
N ARG A 266 -13.82 4.77 5.41
CA ARG A 266 -14.17 3.65 4.53
C ARG A 266 -14.15 4.06 3.07
N LEU A 267 -14.16 3.08 2.16
CA LEU A 267 -14.09 3.28 0.72
C LEU A 267 -15.09 4.35 0.20
N PRO A 268 -16.38 4.31 0.52
CA PRO A 268 -17.32 5.33 0.02
C PRO A 268 -17.00 6.75 0.50
N GLN A 269 -16.56 6.89 1.75
CA GLN A 269 -16.16 8.19 2.32
C GLN A 269 -14.88 8.72 1.66
N ALA A 270 -13.91 7.83 1.41
CA ALA A 270 -12.67 8.18 0.73
C ALA A 270 -12.91 8.64 -0.72
N LEU A 271 -13.84 8.00 -1.42
CA LEU A 271 -14.26 8.41 -2.77
C LEU A 271 -14.97 9.78 -2.77
N GLN A 272 -15.93 9.99 -1.85
CA GLN A 272 -16.60 11.29 -1.72
C GLN A 272 -15.64 12.44 -1.40
N ALA A 273 -14.61 12.14 -0.62
CA ALA A 273 -13.57 13.11 -0.27
C ALA A 273 -12.53 13.32 -1.39
N GLY A 274 -12.68 12.68 -2.56
CA GLY A 274 -11.73 12.78 -3.68
C GLY A 274 -10.33 12.24 -3.39
N LEU A 275 -10.22 11.32 -2.42
CA LEU A 275 -8.94 10.72 -2.02
C LEU A 275 -8.56 9.53 -2.90
N LEU A 276 -9.53 9.00 -3.63
CA LEU A 276 -9.41 7.86 -4.52
C LEU A 276 -10.02 8.20 -5.87
N THR A 277 -9.54 7.53 -6.91
CA THR A 277 -10.10 7.64 -8.26
C THR A 277 -11.53 7.10 -8.27
N PRO A 278 -12.52 7.82 -8.83
CA PRO A 278 -13.85 7.28 -9.04
C PRO A 278 -13.77 6.05 -9.94
N PHE A 279 -14.74 5.14 -9.83
CA PHE A 279 -14.74 3.94 -10.64
C PHE A 279 -16.11 3.58 -11.19
N GLN A 280 -16.10 2.97 -12.36
CA GLN A 280 -17.26 2.31 -12.97
C GLN A 280 -17.15 0.82 -12.71
N TYR A 281 -18.19 0.21 -12.12
CA TYR A 281 -18.24 -1.21 -11.81
C TYR A 281 -19.27 -1.90 -12.70
N LEU A 282 -18.82 -2.81 -13.53
CA LEU A 282 -19.64 -3.54 -14.53
C LEU A 282 -19.61 -5.04 -14.18
N CYS A 283 -20.78 -5.58 -13.88
CA CYS A 283 -20.97 -7.01 -13.77
C CYS A 283 -21.16 -7.60 -15.18
N VAL A 284 -20.21 -8.37 -15.62
CA VAL A 284 -20.27 -9.09 -16.90
C VAL A 284 -20.83 -10.48 -16.64
N THR A 285 -22.00 -10.79 -17.17
CA THR A 285 -22.61 -12.12 -17.05
C THR A 285 -21.77 -13.16 -17.77
N ASP A 286 -21.50 -14.27 -17.08
CA ASP A 286 -20.73 -15.41 -17.57
C ASP A 286 -21.60 -16.67 -17.41
N ASP A 287 -21.88 -17.38 -18.50
CA ASP A 287 -22.70 -18.62 -18.49
C ASP A 287 -21.95 -19.83 -17.91
N THR A 288 -20.73 -19.63 -17.39
CA THR A 288 -19.98 -20.71 -16.74
C THR A 288 -20.73 -21.17 -15.50
N ASP A 289 -21.08 -22.45 -15.47
CA ASP A 289 -21.73 -23.05 -14.31
C ASP A 289 -20.72 -23.43 -13.22
N LEU A 290 -20.76 -22.70 -12.11
CA LEU A 290 -19.96 -22.92 -10.90
C LEU A 290 -20.84 -23.37 -9.72
N SER A 291 -22.09 -23.81 -9.96
CA SER A 291 -23.04 -24.22 -8.93
C SER A 291 -22.78 -25.64 -8.39
N ASP A 292 -21.95 -26.43 -9.08
CA ASP A 292 -21.65 -27.82 -8.75
C ASP A 292 -21.03 -27.94 -7.34
N ASP A 293 -21.64 -28.75 -6.48
CA ASP A 293 -21.17 -29.02 -5.11
C ASP A 293 -19.74 -29.60 -5.11
N SER A 294 -19.28 -30.24 -6.18
CA SER A 294 -17.88 -30.75 -6.28
C SER A 294 -16.84 -29.64 -6.36
N LEU A 295 -17.23 -28.43 -6.76
CA LEU A 295 -16.37 -27.25 -6.79
C LEU A 295 -16.26 -26.57 -5.40
N TRP A 296 -17.06 -27.00 -4.43
CA TRP A 296 -17.21 -26.35 -3.13
C TRP A 296 -16.76 -27.26 -1.98
N ASN A 297 -15.87 -26.76 -1.10
CA ASN A 297 -15.36 -27.53 0.06
C ASN A 297 -16.12 -27.30 1.37
N GLY A 298 -17.30 -26.68 1.32
CA GLY A 298 -18.09 -26.28 2.48
C GLY A 298 -17.96 -24.83 2.89
N GLN A 299 -16.84 -24.18 2.57
CA GLN A 299 -16.57 -22.77 2.89
C GLN A 299 -16.20 -21.93 1.67
N ARG A 300 -15.48 -22.50 0.71
CA ARG A 300 -14.95 -21.80 -0.48
C ARG A 300 -14.83 -22.75 -1.67
N TYR A 301 -14.60 -22.18 -2.83
CA TYR A 301 -14.28 -22.95 -4.04
C TYR A 301 -12.96 -23.71 -3.92
N VAL A 302 -12.92 -24.93 -4.46
CA VAL A 302 -11.69 -25.73 -4.60
C VAL A 302 -10.88 -25.16 -5.75
N ILE A 303 -9.74 -24.52 -5.45
CA ILE A 303 -8.95 -23.68 -6.36
C ILE A 303 -8.64 -24.36 -7.69
N ASP A 304 -8.12 -25.60 -7.69
CA ASP A 304 -7.70 -26.26 -8.91
C ASP A 304 -8.88 -26.66 -9.79
N ARG A 305 -9.96 -27.17 -9.19
CA ARG A 305 -11.18 -27.50 -9.93
C ARG A 305 -11.85 -26.25 -10.52
N LEU A 306 -11.84 -25.15 -9.77
CA LEU A 306 -12.33 -23.87 -10.26
C LEU A 306 -11.49 -23.39 -11.45
N ALA A 307 -10.17 -23.47 -11.37
CA ALA A 307 -9.29 -23.09 -12.46
C ALA A 307 -9.55 -23.93 -13.71
N ASP A 308 -9.78 -25.24 -13.58
CA ASP A 308 -10.11 -26.12 -14.72
C ASP A 308 -11.41 -25.71 -15.42
N LYS A 309 -12.42 -25.30 -14.66
CA LYS A 309 -13.68 -24.80 -15.20
C LYS A 309 -13.54 -23.44 -15.90
N LEU A 310 -12.63 -22.58 -15.45
CA LEU A 310 -12.44 -21.24 -15.98
C LEU A 310 -11.41 -21.17 -17.13
N CYS A 311 -10.53 -22.16 -17.27
CA CYS A 311 -9.53 -22.23 -18.33
C CYS A 311 -10.10 -22.82 -19.62
N VAL A 312 -11.15 -22.19 -20.16
CA VAL A 312 -11.78 -22.61 -21.42
C VAL A 312 -11.75 -21.48 -22.45
N PRO A 313 -11.45 -21.77 -23.74
CA PRO A 313 -11.31 -20.75 -24.79
C PRO A 313 -12.55 -19.87 -24.96
N GLU A 314 -13.74 -20.47 -24.83
CA GLU A 314 -15.03 -19.78 -24.99
C GLU A 314 -15.21 -18.68 -23.94
N ARG A 315 -14.72 -18.93 -22.71
CA ARG A 315 -14.73 -17.92 -21.65
C ARG A 315 -13.71 -16.81 -21.92
N ALA A 316 -12.52 -17.17 -22.41
CA ALA A 316 -11.53 -16.18 -22.81
C ALA A 316 -12.05 -15.26 -23.94
N GLN A 317 -12.80 -15.80 -24.91
CA GLN A 317 -13.47 -15.01 -25.94
C GLN A 317 -14.46 -14.02 -25.33
N ARG A 318 -15.28 -14.43 -24.36
CA ARG A 318 -16.22 -13.53 -23.67
C ARG A 318 -15.51 -12.41 -22.91
N VAL A 319 -14.34 -12.71 -22.32
CA VAL A 319 -13.51 -11.67 -21.71
C VAL A 319 -13.09 -10.65 -22.75
N VAL A 320 -12.61 -11.09 -23.92
CA VAL A 320 -12.23 -10.22 -25.04
C VAL A 320 -13.41 -9.41 -25.56
N ASP A 321 -14.58 -10.04 -25.75
CA ASP A 321 -15.80 -9.36 -26.18
C ASP A 321 -16.21 -8.25 -25.19
N ALA A 322 -16.04 -8.51 -23.89
CA ALA A 322 -16.30 -7.52 -22.85
C ALA A 322 -15.28 -6.36 -22.88
N LEU A 323 -13.99 -6.64 -23.15
CA LEU A 323 -12.99 -5.59 -23.33
C LEU A 323 -13.39 -4.64 -24.47
N HIS A 324 -13.71 -5.20 -25.65
CA HIS A 324 -14.17 -4.41 -26.82
C HIS A 324 -15.45 -3.62 -26.55
N ARG A 325 -16.33 -4.14 -25.70
CA ARG A 325 -17.62 -3.51 -25.41
C ARG A 325 -17.54 -2.40 -24.39
N TYR A 326 -16.71 -2.54 -23.36
CA TYR A 326 -16.77 -1.70 -22.17
C TYR A 326 -15.55 -0.80 -21.95
N LEU A 327 -14.43 -1.06 -22.62
CA LEU A 327 -13.27 -0.18 -22.55
C LEU A 327 -13.29 0.84 -23.68
N ALA A 328 -12.92 2.07 -23.37
CA ALA A 328 -12.81 3.12 -24.38
C ALA A 328 -11.64 2.88 -25.35
N ASP A 329 -10.54 2.31 -24.83
CA ASP A 329 -9.37 1.89 -25.59
C ASP A 329 -8.73 0.68 -24.88
N GLU A 330 -9.07 -0.48 -25.38
CA GLU A 330 -8.61 -1.76 -24.84
C GLU A 330 -7.16 -2.08 -25.16
N TYR A 331 -6.53 -1.35 -26.09
CA TYR A 331 -5.13 -1.56 -26.47
C TYR A 331 -4.14 -0.67 -25.74
N THR A 332 -4.60 0.35 -25.03
CA THR A 332 -3.73 1.29 -24.28
C THR A 332 -3.99 1.33 -22.78
N CYS A 333 -5.03 0.61 -22.31
CA CYS A 333 -5.35 0.52 -20.88
C CYS A 333 -4.24 -0.13 -20.07
N ARG A 334 -4.23 0.09 -18.78
CA ARG A 334 -3.32 -0.55 -17.81
C ARG A 334 -4.13 -1.43 -16.89
N ALA A 335 -4.25 -2.71 -17.27
CA ALA A 335 -5.18 -3.65 -16.66
C ALA A 335 -4.51 -4.64 -15.71
N LEU A 336 -5.10 -4.84 -14.53
CA LEU A 336 -4.82 -5.97 -13.65
C LEU A 336 -5.95 -7.00 -13.76
N CYS A 337 -5.58 -8.25 -14.13
CA CYS A 337 -6.51 -9.36 -14.30
C CYS A 337 -6.33 -10.37 -13.16
N PHE A 338 -7.25 -10.40 -12.20
CA PHE A 338 -7.16 -11.27 -11.03
C PHE A 338 -7.64 -12.69 -11.37
N CYS A 339 -6.70 -13.63 -11.35
CA CYS A 339 -6.90 -15.03 -11.69
C CYS A 339 -6.96 -15.94 -10.46
N VAL A 340 -7.48 -17.17 -10.62
CA VAL A 340 -7.66 -18.17 -9.55
C VAL A 340 -6.32 -18.69 -9.04
N ASN A 341 -5.49 -19.17 -9.95
CA ASN A 341 -4.16 -19.75 -9.69
C ASN A 341 -3.23 -19.49 -10.88
N LYS A 342 -1.98 -19.98 -10.79
CA LYS A 342 -0.95 -19.80 -11.82
C LYS A 342 -1.40 -20.29 -13.20
N LYS A 343 -1.99 -21.50 -13.25
CA LYS A 343 -2.51 -22.09 -14.49
C LYS A 343 -3.51 -21.16 -15.19
N HIS A 344 -4.43 -20.58 -14.42
CA HIS A 344 -5.43 -19.64 -14.96
C HIS A 344 -4.79 -18.33 -15.42
N ALA A 345 -3.78 -17.80 -14.70
CA ALA A 345 -3.08 -16.59 -15.09
C ALA A 345 -2.30 -16.77 -16.41
N ASP A 346 -1.57 -17.88 -16.54
CA ASP A 346 -0.81 -18.21 -17.74
C ASP A 346 -1.74 -18.47 -18.95
N PHE A 347 -2.85 -19.18 -18.71
CA PHE A 347 -3.88 -19.42 -19.72
C PHE A 347 -4.45 -18.09 -20.23
N MET A 348 -4.90 -17.21 -19.34
CA MET A 348 -5.52 -15.93 -19.72
C MET A 348 -4.53 -15.01 -20.44
N ALA A 349 -3.29 -14.90 -19.96
CA ALA A 349 -2.25 -14.14 -20.66
C ALA A 349 -2.02 -14.65 -22.08
N SER A 350 -1.91 -15.98 -22.24
CA SER A 350 -1.75 -16.61 -23.55
C SER A 350 -2.96 -16.38 -24.46
N GLN A 351 -4.19 -16.46 -23.94
CA GLN A 351 -5.38 -16.18 -24.73
C GLN A 351 -5.44 -14.72 -25.18
N LEU A 352 -5.22 -13.76 -24.25
CA LEU A 352 -5.18 -12.33 -24.58
C LEU A 352 -4.15 -12.03 -25.68
N GLN A 353 -2.94 -12.65 -25.60
CA GLN A 353 -1.92 -12.53 -26.64
C GLN A 353 -2.40 -13.04 -28.01
N LYS A 354 -3.13 -14.16 -28.07
CA LYS A 354 -3.69 -14.69 -29.33
C LYS A 354 -4.69 -13.73 -29.97
N TYR A 355 -5.37 -12.90 -29.16
CA TYR A 355 -6.28 -11.86 -29.65
C TYR A 355 -5.57 -10.52 -29.91
N GLY A 356 -4.24 -10.48 -29.85
CA GLY A 356 -3.43 -9.30 -30.19
C GLY A 356 -3.18 -8.32 -29.03
N PHE A 357 -3.56 -8.66 -27.80
CA PHE A 357 -3.31 -7.80 -26.63
C PHE A 357 -1.90 -8.01 -26.08
N SER A 358 -1.26 -6.92 -25.63
CA SER A 358 0.00 -7.01 -24.89
C SER A 358 -0.29 -7.47 -23.46
N ALA A 359 -0.18 -8.78 -23.22
CA ALA A 359 -0.51 -9.42 -21.95
C ALA A 359 0.66 -10.26 -21.41
N GLN A 360 0.81 -10.30 -20.10
CA GLN A 360 1.80 -11.15 -19.41
C GLN A 360 1.18 -11.74 -18.13
N SER A 361 1.69 -12.89 -17.68
CA SER A 361 1.35 -13.45 -16.38
C SER A 361 2.41 -13.08 -15.34
N LEU A 362 1.96 -12.85 -14.10
CA LEU A 362 2.84 -12.63 -12.97
C LEU A 362 2.38 -13.48 -11.80
N THR A 363 3.22 -14.45 -11.45
CA THR A 363 2.91 -15.46 -10.43
C THR A 363 4.00 -15.55 -9.38
N SER A 364 3.84 -16.43 -8.37
CA SER A 364 4.87 -16.66 -7.35
C SER A 364 6.18 -17.19 -7.93
N ASP A 365 6.15 -17.83 -9.10
CA ASP A 365 7.33 -18.39 -9.75
C ASP A 365 8.12 -17.35 -10.54
N THR A 366 7.52 -16.17 -10.81
CA THR A 366 8.20 -15.08 -11.47
C THR A 366 9.31 -14.53 -10.57
N PRO A 367 10.59 -14.51 -11.01
CA PRO A 367 11.71 -13.99 -10.23
C PRO A 367 11.51 -12.52 -9.83
N GLN A 368 12.02 -12.13 -8.67
CA GLN A 368 11.89 -10.76 -8.13
C GLN A 368 12.30 -9.64 -9.12
N PRO A 369 13.44 -9.75 -9.85
CA PRO A 369 13.82 -8.72 -10.82
C PRO A 369 12.78 -8.59 -11.96
N GLN A 370 12.27 -9.74 -12.45
CA GLN A 370 11.27 -9.76 -13.51
C GLN A 370 9.91 -9.21 -13.04
N ARG A 371 9.52 -9.43 -11.77
CA ARG A 371 8.31 -8.82 -11.19
C ARG A 371 8.38 -7.29 -11.23
N LYS A 372 9.53 -6.73 -10.82
CA LYS A 372 9.77 -5.28 -10.86
C LYS A 372 9.74 -4.75 -12.29
N GLN A 373 10.31 -5.49 -13.23
CA GLN A 373 10.31 -5.12 -14.65
C GLN A 373 8.87 -5.11 -15.20
N LEU A 374 8.08 -6.18 -15.00
CA LEU A 374 6.69 -6.25 -15.46
C LEU A 374 5.82 -5.14 -14.86
N ALA A 375 6.03 -4.79 -13.58
CA ALA A 375 5.34 -3.67 -12.95
C ALA A 375 5.70 -2.33 -13.61
N THR A 376 6.97 -2.16 -13.98
CA THR A 376 7.45 -0.98 -14.72
C THR A 376 6.91 -0.96 -16.15
N ASP A 377 6.88 -2.10 -16.82
CA ASP A 377 6.35 -2.23 -18.19
C ASP A 377 4.86 -1.90 -18.25
N LEU A 378 4.06 -2.37 -17.26
CA LEU A 378 2.66 -1.99 -17.14
C LEU A 378 2.50 -0.48 -16.90
N ARG A 379 3.30 0.10 -16.00
CA ARG A 379 3.30 1.54 -15.72
C ARG A 379 3.59 2.36 -16.98
N ASN A 380 4.57 1.93 -17.76
CA ASN A 380 5.00 2.63 -18.98
C ASN A 380 4.16 2.29 -20.21
N GLY A 381 3.16 1.39 -20.10
CA GLY A 381 2.31 0.99 -21.22
C GLY A 381 3.03 0.10 -22.26
N LEU A 382 4.08 -0.62 -21.86
CA LEU A 382 4.72 -1.65 -22.69
C LEU A 382 3.99 -2.99 -22.58
N VAL A 383 3.37 -3.24 -21.43
CA VAL A 383 2.41 -4.30 -21.17
C VAL A 383 1.10 -3.65 -20.79
N HIS A 384 -0.01 -4.14 -21.36
CA HIS A 384 -1.34 -3.56 -21.10
C HIS A 384 -2.18 -4.42 -20.15
N TYR A 385 -2.01 -5.73 -20.17
CA TYR A 385 -2.73 -6.67 -19.31
C TYR A 385 -1.77 -7.51 -18.50
N LEU A 386 -1.87 -7.43 -17.18
CA LEU A 386 -1.08 -8.24 -16.27
C LEU A 386 -1.99 -9.21 -15.53
N CYS A 387 -1.91 -10.49 -15.92
CA CYS A 387 -2.66 -11.58 -15.30
C CYS A 387 -1.95 -12.01 -14.01
N VAL A 388 -2.62 -11.82 -12.88
CA VAL A 388 -2.01 -11.96 -11.56
C VAL A 388 -2.76 -12.95 -10.68
N VAL A 389 -2.04 -13.58 -9.77
CA VAL A 389 -2.59 -14.36 -8.66
C VAL A 389 -2.32 -13.57 -7.38
N ASP A 390 -2.62 -14.07 -6.24
CA ASP A 390 -2.58 -13.43 -4.90
C ASP A 390 -1.34 -12.58 -4.56
N ILE A 391 -0.28 -12.61 -5.38
CA ILE A 391 0.93 -11.80 -5.21
C ILE A 391 0.64 -10.29 -5.24
N PHE A 392 -0.34 -9.88 -6.07
CA PHE A 392 -0.73 -8.47 -6.20
C PHE A 392 -1.80 -8.02 -5.22
N ASN A 393 -2.27 -8.91 -4.32
CA ASN A 393 -3.18 -8.48 -3.26
C ASN A 393 -2.52 -7.46 -2.34
N GLU A 394 -1.16 -7.48 -2.24
CA GLU A 394 -0.39 -6.60 -1.35
C GLU A 394 1.02 -6.33 -1.88
N GLY A 395 1.54 -5.12 -1.63
CA GLY A 395 2.97 -4.79 -1.82
C GLY A 395 3.38 -4.19 -3.18
N VAL A 396 2.62 -4.37 -4.27
CA VAL A 396 2.95 -3.71 -5.55
C VAL A 396 2.12 -2.45 -5.74
N ASP A 397 2.78 -1.34 -6.00
CA ASP A 397 2.18 -0.02 -6.20
C ASP A 397 2.30 0.41 -7.65
N ILE A 398 1.15 0.40 -8.37
CA ILE A 398 1.04 0.91 -9.73
C ILE A 398 -0.21 1.81 -9.78
N PRO A 399 -0.10 3.10 -9.41
CA PRO A 399 -1.22 4.04 -9.41
C PRO A 399 -1.85 4.24 -10.78
N GLU A 400 -1.09 4.00 -11.83
CA GLU A 400 -1.49 4.17 -13.23
C GLU A 400 -2.49 3.12 -13.71
N VAL A 401 -2.76 2.07 -12.94
CA VAL A 401 -3.79 1.06 -13.28
C VAL A 401 -5.16 1.74 -13.38
N ASP A 402 -5.76 1.66 -14.56
CA ASP A 402 -7.05 2.26 -14.92
C ASP A 402 -8.14 1.20 -15.19
N THR A 403 -7.76 -0.07 -15.23
CA THR A 403 -8.66 -1.18 -15.51
C THR A 403 -8.40 -2.35 -14.56
N VAL A 404 -9.46 -2.94 -14.01
CA VAL A 404 -9.39 -4.14 -13.17
C VAL A 404 -10.39 -5.18 -13.68
N LEU A 405 -9.91 -6.40 -13.92
CA LEU A 405 -10.72 -7.53 -14.28
C LEU A 405 -10.73 -8.56 -13.14
N PHE A 406 -11.90 -8.84 -12.60
CA PHE A 406 -12.10 -9.97 -11.69
C PHE A 406 -12.50 -11.21 -12.52
N LEU A 407 -11.53 -12.04 -12.86
CA LEU A 407 -11.72 -13.24 -13.65
C LEU A 407 -12.05 -14.48 -12.80
N ARG A 408 -12.25 -14.27 -11.51
CA ARG A 408 -12.60 -15.32 -10.54
C ARG A 408 -13.64 -14.83 -9.54
N PRO A 409 -14.47 -15.73 -9.00
CA PRO A 409 -15.21 -15.41 -7.77
C PRO A 409 -14.23 -15.04 -6.65
N THR A 410 -14.47 -13.93 -5.96
CA THR A 410 -13.64 -13.49 -4.84
C THR A 410 -14.34 -13.85 -3.54
N ASP A 411 -13.79 -14.82 -2.80
CA ASP A 411 -14.43 -15.41 -1.61
C ASP A 411 -14.43 -14.48 -0.38
N SER A 412 -13.58 -13.45 -0.37
CA SER A 412 -13.39 -12.56 0.76
C SER A 412 -13.61 -11.11 0.37
N LEU A 413 -14.47 -10.42 1.12
CA LEU A 413 -14.64 -8.97 1.01
C LEU A 413 -13.32 -8.21 1.14
N THR A 414 -12.48 -8.61 2.07
CA THR A 414 -11.17 -8.01 2.30
C THR A 414 -10.29 -8.11 1.06
N ILE A 415 -10.19 -9.31 0.47
CA ILE A 415 -9.41 -9.53 -0.76
C ILE A 415 -9.98 -8.68 -1.90
N PHE A 416 -11.31 -8.64 -2.05
CA PHE A 416 -11.96 -7.81 -3.05
C PHE A 416 -11.61 -6.34 -2.91
N LEU A 417 -11.72 -5.77 -1.70
CA LEU A 417 -11.39 -4.37 -1.44
C LEU A 417 -9.89 -4.06 -1.61
N GLN A 418 -9.01 -5.01 -1.28
CA GLN A 418 -7.58 -4.87 -1.51
C GLN A 418 -7.24 -4.86 -3.00
N GLN A 419 -7.84 -5.77 -3.78
CA GLN A 419 -7.67 -5.86 -5.23
C GLN A 419 -8.23 -4.62 -5.94
N LEU A 420 -9.46 -4.23 -5.61
CA LEU A 420 -10.09 -3.01 -6.11
C LEU A 420 -9.24 -1.77 -5.77
N GLY A 421 -8.76 -1.70 -4.54
CA GLY A 421 -7.93 -0.59 -4.04
C GLY A 421 -6.63 -0.36 -4.81
N ARG A 422 -6.15 -1.36 -5.57
CA ARG A 422 -4.97 -1.20 -6.44
C ARG A 422 -5.25 -0.24 -7.59
N GLY A 423 -6.45 -0.31 -8.15
CA GLY A 423 -6.88 0.58 -9.22
C GLY A 423 -7.45 1.92 -8.73
N LEU A 424 -7.74 2.08 -7.45
CA LEU A 424 -8.37 3.30 -6.95
C LEU A 424 -7.38 4.44 -6.62
N ARG A 425 -6.08 4.22 -6.73
CA ARG A 425 -5.08 5.25 -6.46
C ARG A 425 -5.16 6.37 -7.49
N LEU A 426 -5.01 7.61 -7.00
CA LEU A 426 -4.91 8.77 -7.87
C LEU A 426 -3.59 8.71 -8.67
N SER A 427 -3.68 8.99 -9.97
CA SER A 427 -2.53 9.13 -10.84
C SER A 427 -2.75 10.27 -11.84
N PRO A 428 -1.71 11.01 -12.24
CA PRO A 428 -1.84 12.03 -13.27
C PRO A 428 -2.39 11.44 -14.58
N GLY A 429 -3.39 12.11 -15.15
CA GLY A 429 -4.04 11.65 -16.39
C GLY A 429 -5.08 10.56 -16.25
N LYS A 430 -5.26 9.99 -15.06
CA LYS A 430 -6.27 8.97 -14.77
C LYS A 430 -7.55 9.64 -14.25
N THR A 431 -8.63 9.55 -15.00
CA THR A 431 -9.93 10.17 -14.67
C THR A 431 -10.83 9.22 -13.90
N GLU A 432 -10.81 7.93 -14.23
CA GLU A 432 -11.65 6.89 -13.64
C GLU A 432 -10.96 5.53 -13.68
N LEU A 433 -11.50 4.58 -12.94
CA LEU A 433 -11.13 3.17 -12.99
C LEU A 433 -12.30 2.36 -13.57
N THR A 434 -12.06 1.57 -14.59
CA THR A 434 -13.05 0.60 -15.09
C THR A 434 -12.85 -0.75 -14.40
N VAL A 435 -13.91 -1.28 -13.81
CA VAL A 435 -13.91 -2.59 -13.16
C VAL A 435 -14.87 -3.52 -13.88
N LEU A 436 -14.34 -4.62 -14.43
CA LEU A 436 -15.11 -5.69 -15.02
C LEU A 436 -15.10 -6.91 -14.11
N ASP A 437 -16.26 -7.25 -13.53
CA ASP A 437 -16.41 -8.42 -12.66
C ASP A 437 -17.18 -9.50 -13.41
N PHE A 438 -16.51 -10.59 -13.76
CA PHE A 438 -17.09 -11.72 -14.51
C PHE A 438 -17.82 -12.65 -13.55
N VAL A 439 -19.14 -12.46 -13.51
CA VAL A 439 -20.05 -13.15 -12.58
C VAL A 439 -20.63 -14.38 -13.26
N ALA A 440 -20.11 -15.55 -12.88
CA ALA A 440 -20.60 -16.85 -13.31
C ALA A 440 -21.87 -17.26 -12.51
N GLN A 441 -22.53 -18.37 -12.91
CA GLN A 441 -23.57 -18.99 -12.10
C GLN A 441 -22.93 -19.58 -10.84
N ALA A 442 -22.91 -18.79 -9.77
CA ALA A 442 -22.18 -19.13 -8.57
C ALA A 442 -22.89 -20.19 -7.72
N HIS A 443 -22.10 -20.91 -6.90
CA HIS A 443 -22.63 -21.82 -5.91
C HIS A 443 -23.61 -21.11 -4.93
N LYS A 444 -24.70 -21.78 -4.52
CA LYS A 444 -25.76 -21.22 -3.66
C LYS A 444 -25.29 -20.62 -2.33
N LYS A 445 -24.11 -21.03 -1.84
CA LYS A 445 -23.50 -20.52 -0.59
C LYS A 445 -22.54 -19.36 -0.82
N TYR A 446 -22.33 -18.92 -2.07
CA TYR A 446 -21.45 -17.79 -2.37
C TYR A 446 -22.15 -16.46 -2.01
N ASP A 447 -21.50 -15.64 -1.20
CA ASP A 447 -22.08 -14.38 -0.70
C ASP A 447 -21.71 -13.19 -1.57
N PHE A 448 -22.53 -12.90 -2.58
CA PHE A 448 -22.43 -11.67 -3.35
C PHE A 448 -22.81 -10.42 -2.55
N ALA A 449 -23.71 -10.55 -1.58
CA ALA A 449 -24.27 -9.40 -0.90
C ALA A 449 -23.23 -8.60 -0.12
N SER A 450 -22.28 -9.29 0.49
CA SER A 450 -21.18 -8.64 1.24
C SER A 450 -20.31 -7.75 0.38
N LYS A 451 -20.02 -8.16 -0.88
CA LYS A 451 -19.24 -7.32 -1.84
C LYS A 451 -19.95 -5.98 -2.08
N PHE A 452 -21.24 -6.03 -2.41
CA PHE A 452 -22.01 -4.83 -2.74
C PHE A 452 -22.25 -3.93 -1.53
N ARG A 453 -22.48 -4.50 -0.34
CA ARG A 453 -22.59 -3.71 0.89
C ARG A 453 -21.38 -2.85 1.17
N ALA A 454 -20.19 -3.37 0.88
CA ALA A 454 -18.94 -2.63 1.09
C ALA A 454 -18.75 -1.45 0.13
N LEU A 455 -19.40 -1.49 -1.04
CA LEU A 455 -19.35 -0.42 -2.03
C LEU A 455 -20.40 0.67 -1.79
N THR A 456 -21.30 0.50 -0.81
CA THR A 456 -22.40 1.42 -0.57
C THR A 456 -22.22 2.23 0.71
N LEU A 457 -22.72 3.48 0.72
CA LEU A 457 -22.75 4.34 1.90
C LEU A 457 -23.83 3.91 2.92
N ARG A 458 -24.76 3.07 2.52
CA ARG A 458 -25.91 2.66 3.32
C ARG A 458 -26.01 1.14 3.36
N PRO A 459 -25.16 0.45 4.11
CA PRO A 459 -25.11 -1.01 4.17
C PRO A 459 -26.38 -1.64 4.74
N GLU A 460 -27.24 -0.85 5.41
CA GLU A 460 -28.48 -1.32 6.05
C GLU A 460 -29.66 -1.46 5.08
N LYS A 461 -29.61 -0.85 3.89
CA LYS A 461 -30.69 -0.97 2.90
C LYS A 461 -30.60 -2.26 2.11
N ASN A 462 -31.77 -2.81 1.75
CA ASN A 462 -31.87 -4.00 0.90
C ASN A 462 -31.13 -3.76 -0.43
N ILE A 463 -30.13 -4.60 -0.72
CA ILE A 463 -29.28 -4.49 -1.92
C ILE A 463 -30.09 -4.54 -3.19
N ALA A 464 -31.14 -5.38 -3.28
CA ALA A 464 -32.02 -5.46 -4.44
C ALA A 464 -32.69 -4.11 -4.75
N GLN A 465 -33.12 -3.37 -3.72
CA GLN A 465 -33.68 -2.02 -3.90
C GLN A 465 -32.62 -1.00 -4.30
N GLN A 466 -31.38 -1.15 -3.85
CA GLN A 466 -30.27 -0.26 -4.24
C GLN A 466 -29.87 -0.50 -5.69
N ILE A 467 -29.84 -1.74 -6.13
CA ILE A 467 -29.58 -2.09 -7.56
C ILE A 467 -30.66 -1.49 -8.46
N THR A 468 -31.93 -1.62 -8.07
CA THR A 468 -33.08 -1.09 -8.85
C THR A 468 -33.11 0.44 -8.92
N ASN A 469 -32.68 1.12 -7.84
CA ASN A 469 -32.69 2.59 -7.75
C ASN A 469 -31.42 3.27 -8.23
N GLY A 470 -30.44 2.51 -8.72
CA GLY A 470 -29.08 2.99 -8.98
C GLY A 470 -28.31 3.29 -7.69
N PHE A 471 -27.06 2.92 -7.63
CA PHE A 471 -26.20 3.24 -6.48
C PHE A 471 -25.86 4.74 -6.53
N THR A 472 -26.19 5.47 -5.49
CA THR A 472 -25.95 6.93 -5.37
C THR A 472 -24.44 7.30 -5.39
N CYS A 473 -23.57 6.30 -5.40
CA CYS A 473 -22.12 6.46 -5.38
C CYS A 473 -21.48 5.43 -6.30
N LEU A 474 -21.61 5.45 -7.60
CA LEU A 474 -20.70 4.66 -8.45
C LEU A 474 -21.22 3.41 -9.17
N LEU A 475 -22.44 3.23 -9.52
CA LEU A 475 -22.72 1.99 -10.23
C LEU A 475 -23.65 2.19 -11.42
N TYR A 476 -23.10 1.95 -12.57
CA TYR A 476 -23.88 1.57 -13.74
C TYR A 476 -23.83 0.06 -13.86
N THR A 477 -24.95 -0.61 -13.63
CA THR A 477 -25.15 -2.01 -13.99
C THR A 477 -25.74 -2.04 -15.40
N SER A 478 -25.06 -2.67 -16.34
CA SER A 478 -25.64 -3.01 -17.65
C SER A 478 -26.21 -4.41 -17.62
#